data_98d242c24273d09d1008300d0e70a8fc
#
_entry.id   98d242c24273d09d1008300d0e70a8fc
#
_cell.length_a   1.000
_cell.length_b   1.000
_cell.length_c   1.000
_cell.angle_alpha   90.00
_cell.angle_beta   90.00
_cell.angle_gamma   90.00
#
_symmetry.space_group_name_H-M   'P 1'
#
loop_
_entity.id
_entity.type
_entity.pdbx_description
1 polymer ?
#
loop_
_entity_poly.entity_id
_entity_poly.type
_entity_poly.pdbx_seq_one_letter_code
_entity_poly.pdbx_strand_id
1 'polypeptide(L)'
;PSSAASDVYKRQPLIPSLKPIAEAPIAIKLLNGSDLIQKRRALEFLAANPEAGNPVAASMLADFLASDDPGIRHAAIAWARNADESVLPQGSMTSRVANSLGLAAVEKHPAREGERAMIRLAGQSADLQEQLAAIRIVQLAMGNLPFEGDKAAAFDGYRVQGSFWRPSDQQWGMLSKIYPSQRLELNTEIERTFAIGQPSHQEILAKLMTSLLSEKDPIRQIHLLLVLARQGLPFQPKDLNLVTATLVDLESKMTSTRLKRDRNWPLRIQELHQSLASQNPNFNQALLSQKQFGLPGHTVFLKHLGTLEKQAASLFADAIIKSPDQQWSNSAVQALRLLDSAKAKPALRVLWGEHGLDEAIALLLLKDLQPEDLPKIYQVFPTVGPEQLTTILSSLKKVPSIPEDKIILLAKRFPTLGKEPDQLSAKKAVLEFLQERYPDSPREFGIEPWLVWTSKNHPTLNRALQEAAGVNYADWQMRVANLKWENGNPTNGQKVFQQRKCSTCHGGSAALGPSLEGISKRFSRDDLLQAIIMPDKDVPNRYRATVYTTHQGKVITGMVIYDSAAGAMVQLGTGETMRLNGDEIASRKPTSKSLMPAGLLDGASDQEIIDLFAYLQQPAR
;
A
#
# COMPACT_ATOMS: atom_id res chain seq x y z
N PRO A 1 -9.98 6.82 -11.74
CA PRO A 1 -10.21 7.81 -12.81
C PRO A 1 -10.41 9.24 -12.32
N SER A 2 -10.72 9.44 -11.02
CA SER A 2 -10.96 10.79 -10.45
C SER A 2 -9.70 11.64 -10.26
N SER A 3 -8.49 11.05 -10.29
CA SER A 3 -7.23 11.79 -10.18
C SER A 3 -6.90 12.59 -11.45
N ALA A 4 -7.42 12.19 -12.60
CA ALA A 4 -7.16 12.88 -13.87
C ALA A 4 -7.74 14.29 -13.91
N ALA A 5 -8.86 14.55 -13.23
CA ALA A 5 -9.48 15.88 -13.22
C ALA A 5 -8.69 16.91 -12.40
N SER A 6 -8.02 16.49 -11.30
CA SER A 6 -7.17 17.40 -10.51
C SER A 6 -5.82 17.69 -11.19
N ASP A 7 -5.32 16.74 -11.98
CA ASP A 7 -4.03 16.86 -12.67
C ASP A 7 -4.09 17.83 -13.86
N VAL A 8 -5.27 17.99 -14.48
CA VAL A 8 -5.48 18.93 -15.59
C VAL A 8 -5.35 20.38 -15.12
N TYR A 9 -5.70 20.69 -13.86
CA TYR A 9 -5.60 22.05 -13.33
C TYR A 9 -4.20 22.40 -12.79
N LYS A 10 -3.34 21.41 -12.51
CA LYS A 10 -1.97 21.65 -12.00
C LYS A 10 -0.89 21.63 -13.08
N ARG A 11 -1.16 21.05 -14.25
CA ARG A 11 -0.27 21.12 -15.40
C ARG A 11 -0.54 22.42 -16.16
N GLN A 12 -0.04 23.53 -15.63
CA GLN A 12 0.23 24.67 -16.52
C GLN A 12 1.30 24.18 -17.50
N PRO A 13 1.07 24.20 -18.82
CA PRO A 13 2.14 23.97 -19.76
C PRO A 13 3.19 25.05 -19.52
N LEU A 14 4.43 24.65 -19.24
CA LEU A 14 5.60 25.52 -19.33
C LEU A 14 5.71 25.92 -20.79
N ILE A 15 5.05 27.01 -21.17
CA ILE A 15 5.27 27.64 -22.46
C ILE A 15 6.62 28.36 -22.36
N PRO A 16 7.62 27.94 -23.15
CA PRO A 16 8.90 28.64 -23.18
C PRO A 16 8.64 30.13 -23.51
N SER A 17 9.40 30.98 -22.87
CA SER A 17 9.34 32.44 -22.96
C SER A 17 9.26 32.94 -24.41
N LEU A 18 8.04 33.10 -24.92
CA LEU A 18 7.76 33.83 -26.16
C LEU A 18 7.81 35.34 -25.84
N LYS A 19 8.41 36.14 -26.70
CA LYS A 19 8.49 37.60 -26.49
C LYS A 19 7.08 38.21 -26.59
N PRO A 20 6.49 38.75 -25.52
CA PRO A 20 5.04 38.94 -25.40
C PRO A 20 4.42 39.95 -26.37
N ILE A 21 5.15 40.98 -26.77
CA ILE A 21 4.54 42.15 -27.48
C ILE A 21 4.48 41.94 -29.00
N ALA A 22 5.42 41.20 -29.60
CA ALA A 22 5.48 41.05 -31.07
C ALA A 22 4.50 39.96 -31.61
N GLU A 23 3.99 39.09 -30.78
CA GLU A 23 3.19 37.92 -31.19
C GLU A 23 1.68 38.04 -30.91
N ALA A 24 1.26 39.08 -30.17
CA ALA A 24 -0.16 39.33 -29.88
C ALA A 24 -1.04 39.42 -31.15
N PRO A 25 -0.66 40.15 -32.21
CA PRO A 25 -1.44 40.22 -33.43
C PRO A 25 -1.58 38.88 -34.14
N ILE A 26 -0.55 38.02 -34.03
CA ILE A 26 -0.56 36.66 -34.59
C ILE A 26 -1.53 35.79 -33.81
N ALA A 27 -1.47 35.82 -32.46
CA ALA A 27 -2.39 35.06 -31.61
C ALA A 27 -3.85 35.44 -31.90
N ILE A 28 -4.16 36.76 -31.96
CA ILE A 28 -5.52 37.23 -32.27
C ILE A 28 -5.97 36.76 -33.66
N LYS A 29 -5.09 36.78 -34.67
CA LYS A 29 -5.39 36.26 -36.00
C LYS A 29 -5.70 34.76 -35.96
N LEU A 30 -4.98 33.98 -35.17
CA LEU A 30 -5.20 32.53 -35.05
C LEU A 30 -6.53 32.20 -34.37
N LEU A 31 -7.06 33.06 -33.48
CA LEU A 31 -8.39 32.88 -32.89
C LEU A 31 -9.51 32.87 -33.94
N ASN A 32 -9.36 33.60 -35.04
CA ASN A 32 -10.32 33.65 -36.12
C ASN A 32 -10.18 32.49 -37.14
N GLY A 33 -9.13 31.66 -37.03
CA GLY A 33 -8.92 30.52 -37.89
C GLY A 33 -9.93 29.38 -37.65
N SER A 34 -9.84 28.31 -38.44
CA SER A 34 -10.66 27.11 -38.26
C SER A 34 -9.94 26.00 -37.48
N ASP A 35 -8.63 26.06 -37.34
CA ASP A 35 -7.80 25.07 -36.68
C ASP A 35 -7.92 25.18 -35.14
N LEU A 36 -8.50 24.14 -34.51
CA LEU A 36 -8.72 24.09 -33.06
C LEU A 36 -7.41 24.05 -32.27
N ILE A 37 -6.35 23.46 -32.81
CA ILE A 37 -5.04 23.38 -32.13
C ILE A 37 -4.41 24.79 -32.10
N GLN A 38 -4.48 25.50 -33.21
CA GLN A 38 -3.96 26.88 -33.29
C GLN A 38 -4.77 27.81 -32.41
N LYS A 39 -6.10 27.70 -32.40
CA LYS A 39 -6.96 28.49 -31.49
C LYS A 39 -6.59 28.22 -30.03
N ARG A 40 -6.45 26.96 -29.65
CA ARG A 40 -6.07 26.60 -28.28
C ARG A 40 -4.71 27.21 -27.89
N ARG A 41 -3.70 27.10 -28.76
CA ARG A 41 -2.38 27.70 -28.52
C ARG A 41 -2.43 29.23 -28.41
N ALA A 42 -3.25 29.87 -29.21
CA ALA A 42 -3.48 31.30 -29.12
C ALA A 42 -4.12 31.70 -27.79
N LEU A 43 -5.12 30.94 -27.31
CA LEU A 43 -5.74 31.16 -26.00
C LEU A 43 -4.75 30.90 -24.85
N GLU A 44 -3.92 29.87 -24.93
CA GLU A 44 -2.86 29.58 -23.96
C GLU A 44 -1.81 30.71 -23.91
N PHE A 45 -1.46 31.29 -25.07
CA PHE A 45 -0.60 32.46 -25.14
C PHE A 45 -1.25 33.68 -24.46
N LEU A 46 -2.53 33.97 -24.72
CA LEU A 46 -3.27 35.06 -24.07
C LEU A 46 -3.44 34.84 -22.56
N ALA A 47 -3.57 33.57 -22.12
CA ALA A 47 -3.60 33.24 -20.70
C ALA A 47 -2.28 33.58 -19.98
N ALA A 48 -1.15 33.39 -20.67
CA ALA A 48 0.17 33.77 -20.18
C ALA A 48 0.47 35.28 -20.31
N ASN A 49 -0.20 35.97 -21.23
CA ASN A 49 -0.01 37.41 -21.56
C ASN A 49 -1.39 38.10 -21.63
N PRO A 50 -2.09 38.28 -20.51
CA PRO A 50 -3.49 38.74 -20.52
C PRO A 50 -3.73 40.06 -21.22
N GLU A 51 -2.81 41.00 -21.06
CA GLU A 51 -2.88 42.34 -21.70
C GLU A 51 -2.86 42.27 -23.23
N ALA A 52 -2.23 41.25 -23.80
CA ALA A 52 -2.22 41.04 -25.24
C ALA A 52 -3.62 40.72 -25.81
N GLY A 53 -4.56 40.29 -24.96
CA GLY A 53 -5.94 40.00 -25.32
C GLY A 53 -6.90 41.18 -25.26
N ASN A 54 -6.49 42.36 -24.77
CA ASN A 54 -7.36 43.54 -24.63
C ASN A 54 -8.07 43.97 -25.93
N PRO A 55 -7.49 43.79 -27.15
CA PRO A 55 -8.20 44.07 -28.41
C PRO A 55 -9.28 43.02 -28.76
N VAL A 56 -9.35 41.88 -28.06
CA VAL A 56 -10.34 40.82 -28.36
C VAL A 56 -11.71 41.25 -27.87
N ALA A 57 -12.74 41.11 -28.71
CA ALA A 57 -14.10 41.44 -28.33
C ALA A 57 -14.62 40.48 -27.24
N ALA A 58 -15.34 40.98 -26.26
CA ALA A 58 -15.95 40.20 -25.19
C ALA A 58 -16.90 39.08 -25.72
N SER A 59 -17.57 39.33 -26.87
CA SER A 59 -18.39 38.30 -27.53
C SER A 59 -17.58 37.10 -28.01
N MET A 60 -16.37 37.33 -28.55
CA MET A 60 -15.48 36.25 -29.00
C MET A 60 -14.98 35.42 -27.82
N LEU A 61 -14.65 36.03 -26.70
CA LEU A 61 -14.30 35.29 -25.49
C LEU A 61 -15.50 34.48 -24.99
N ALA A 62 -16.73 35.03 -25.08
CA ALA A 62 -17.94 34.26 -24.72
C ALA A 62 -18.11 32.99 -25.56
N ASP A 63 -17.83 33.05 -26.87
CA ASP A 63 -17.90 31.90 -27.76
C ASP A 63 -16.89 30.81 -27.37
N PHE A 64 -15.65 31.19 -26.99
CA PHE A 64 -14.65 30.23 -26.51
C PHE A 64 -14.99 29.63 -25.14
N LEU A 65 -15.56 30.44 -24.23
CA LEU A 65 -16.04 29.98 -22.93
C LEU A 65 -17.27 29.03 -23.06
N ALA A 66 -18.02 29.17 -24.14
CA ALA A 66 -19.15 28.30 -24.47
C ALA A 66 -18.74 27.07 -25.30
N SER A 67 -17.53 26.98 -25.79
CA SER A 67 -17.06 25.95 -26.71
C SER A 67 -17.35 24.52 -26.20
N ASP A 68 -17.78 23.63 -27.10
CA ASP A 68 -17.92 22.20 -26.83
C ASP A 68 -16.55 21.51 -26.69
N ASP A 69 -15.52 22.02 -27.33
CA ASP A 69 -14.16 21.53 -27.18
C ASP A 69 -13.61 21.85 -25.78
N PRO A 70 -13.30 20.83 -24.92
CA PRO A 70 -12.80 21.06 -23.57
C PRO A 70 -11.45 21.81 -23.53
N GLY A 71 -10.58 21.58 -24.53
CA GLY A 71 -9.27 22.22 -24.59
C GLY A 71 -9.38 23.71 -24.87
N ILE A 72 -10.26 24.10 -25.80
CA ILE A 72 -10.58 25.51 -26.09
C ILE A 72 -11.17 26.17 -24.86
N ARG A 73 -12.18 25.56 -24.26
CA ARG A 73 -12.87 26.10 -23.08
C ARG A 73 -11.91 26.28 -21.89
N HIS A 74 -11.06 25.30 -21.60
CA HIS A 74 -10.07 25.41 -20.53
C HIS A 74 -9.06 26.53 -20.77
N ALA A 75 -8.56 26.67 -22.00
CA ALA A 75 -7.63 27.75 -22.34
C ALA A 75 -8.29 29.14 -22.23
N ALA A 76 -9.57 29.25 -22.63
CA ALA A 76 -10.36 30.46 -22.46
C ALA A 76 -10.61 30.82 -20.98
N ILE A 77 -10.89 29.82 -20.12
CA ILE A 77 -11.02 30.00 -18.66
C ILE A 77 -9.70 30.49 -18.07
N ALA A 78 -8.56 29.90 -18.48
CA ALA A 78 -7.24 30.28 -18.00
C ALA A 78 -6.91 31.75 -18.40
N TRP A 79 -7.27 32.14 -19.60
CA TRP A 79 -7.12 33.55 -20.02
C TRP A 79 -8.06 34.48 -19.24
N ALA A 80 -9.36 34.17 -19.16
CA ALA A 80 -10.37 34.99 -18.45
C ALA A 80 -10.01 35.20 -16.96
N ARG A 81 -9.26 34.33 -16.35
CA ARG A 81 -8.78 34.46 -14.94
C ARG A 81 -7.94 35.71 -14.71
N ASN A 82 -7.14 36.10 -15.69
CA ASN A 82 -6.19 37.19 -15.59
C ASN A 82 -6.48 38.35 -16.57
N ALA A 83 -7.51 38.22 -17.41
CA ALA A 83 -7.90 39.26 -18.38
C ALA A 83 -8.45 40.52 -17.69
N ASP A 84 -8.38 41.63 -18.38
CA ASP A 84 -9.02 42.89 -17.98
C ASP A 84 -10.55 42.72 -17.94
N GLU A 85 -11.22 43.36 -16.97
CA GLU A 85 -12.67 43.24 -16.83
C GLU A 85 -13.43 43.72 -18.07
N SER A 86 -12.85 44.65 -18.86
CA SER A 86 -13.45 45.17 -20.09
C SER A 86 -13.62 44.16 -21.21
N VAL A 87 -12.76 43.09 -21.21
CA VAL A 87 -12.84 42.01 -22.22
C VAL A 87 -13.69 40.82 -21.73
N LEU A 88 -14.12 40.82 -20.48
CA LEU A 88 -14.99 39.77 -19.94
C LEU A 88 -16.43 39.96 -20.42
N PRO A 89 -17.14 38.89 -20.82
CA PRO A 89 -18.56 38.96 -21.14
C PRO A 89 -19.39 39.53 -20.00
N GLN A 90 -20.28 40.49 -20.30
CA GLN A 90 -21.15 41.19 -19.34
C GLN A 90 -22.62 40.94 -19.71
N GLY A 91 -23.53 41.12 -18.73
CA GLY A 91 -24.98 41.04 -18.94
C GLY A 91 -25.53 39.62 -18.92
N SER A 92 -26.60 39.39 -19.69
CA SER A 92 -27.24 38.05 -19.78
C SER A 92 -26.37 37.10 -20.59
N MET A 93 -26.11 35.92 -20.05
CA MET A 93 -25.24 34.91 -20.67
C MET A 93 -25.80 33.50 -20.42
N THR A 94 -25.38 32.55 -21.26
CA THR A 94 -25.72 31.14 -21.08
C THR A 94 -25.11 30.58 -19.78
N SER A 95 -25.71 29.54 -19.22
CA SER A 95 -25.18 28.88 -18.02
C SER A 95 -23.75 28.39 -18.23
N ARG A 96 -23.41 27.95 -19.44
CA ARG A 96 -22.06 27.48 -19.79
C ARG A 96 -21.02 28.60 -19.69
N VAL A 97 -21.32 29.77 -20.25
CA VAL A 97 -20.44 30.93 -20.13
C VAL A 97 -20.32 31.38 -18.68
N ALA A 98 -21.45 31.46 -17.98
CA ALA A 98 -21.49 31.84 -16.56
C ALA A 98 -20.68 30.89 -15.66
N ASN A 99 -20.72 29.59 -15.90
CA ASN A 99 -19.91 28.61 -15.18
C ASN A 99 -18.41 28.72 -15.54
N SER A 100 -18.09 28.97 -16.81
CA SER A 100 -16.70 29.15 -17.25
C SER A 100 -16.08 30.42 -16.60
N LEU A 101 -16.82 31.52 -16.54
CA LEU A 101 -16.39 32.73 -15.82
C LEU A 101 -16.30 32.52 -14.31
N GLY A 102 -17.25 31.78 -13.73
CA GLY A 102 -17.19 31.37 -12.32
C GLY A 102 -15.92 30.58 -11.98
N LEU A 103 -15.54 29.60 -12.82
CA LEU A 103 -14.29 28.86 -12.67
C LEU A 103 -13.05 29.75 -12.80
N ALA A 104 -13.10 30.81 -13.65
CA ALA A 104 -12.02 31.76 -13.75
C ALA A 104 -11.90 32.68 -12.53
N ALA A 105 -13.02 33.08 -11.93
CA ALA A 105 -13.11 34.08 -10.87
C ALA A 105 -13.15 33.52 -9.45
N VAL A 106 -13.40 32.21 -9.24
CA VAL A 106 -13.68 31.62 -7.92
C VAL A 106 -12.53 31.79 -6.93
N GLU A 107 -11.29 31.76 -7.37
CA GLU A 107 -10.12 31.98 -6.51
C GLU A 107 -10.05 33.42 -5.98
N LYS A 108 -10.49 34.41 -6.79
CA LYS A 108 -10.50 35.84 -6.42
C LYS A 108 -11.75 36.20 -5.61
N HIS A 109 -12.88 35.55 -5.89
CA HIS A 109 -14.19 35.90 -5.32
C HIS A 109 -14.96 34.66 -4.88
N PRO A 110 -14.45 33.85 -3.94
CA PRO A 110 -15.03 32.54 -3.61
C PRO A 110 -16.50 32.62 -3.16
N ALA A 111 -16.85 33.53 -2.27
CA ALA A 111 -18.21 33.66 -1.77
C ALA A 111 -19.20 33.99 -2.89
N ARG A 112 -18.89 35.02 -3.70
CA ARG A 112 -19.77 35.44 -4.79
C ARG A 112 -19.99 34.32 -5.82
N GLU A 113 -18.92 33.64 -6.22
CA GLU A 113 -19.04 32.62 -7.26
C GLU A 113 -19.64 31.33 -6.72
N GLY A 114 -19.39 30.98 -5.45
CA GLY A 114 -20.03 29.88 -4.76
C GLY A 114 -21.56 30.07 -4.67
N GLU A 115 -22.02 31.23 -4.23
CA GLU A 115 -23.46 31.56 -4.16
C GLU A 115 -24.14 31.52 -5.53
N ARG A 116 -23.53 32.14 -6.55
CA ARG A 116 -24.03 32.11 -7.93
C ARG A 116 -24.11 30.70 -8.48
N ALA A 117 -23.12 29.86 -8.20
CA ALA A 117 -23.10 28.47 -8.63
C ALA A 117 -24.22 27.66 -7.94
N MET A 118 -24.48 27.87 -6.64
CA MET A 118 -25.59 27.24 -5.94
C MET A 118 -26.95 27.61 -6.54
N ILE A 119 -27.15 28.87 -6.92
CA ILE A 119 -28.37 29.33 -7.60
C ILE A 119 -28.54 28.65 -8.96
N ARG A 120 -27.46 28.52 -9.75
CA ARG A 120 -27.51 27.82 -11.05
C ARG A 120 -27.82 26.33 -10.89
N LEU A 121 -27.28 25.67 -9.86
CA LEU A 121 -27.60 24.28 -9.54
C LEU A 121 -29.09 24.12 -9.19
N ALA A 122 -29.65 25.03 -8.38
CA ALA A 122 -31.05 25.01 -8.01
C ALA A 122 -31.97 25.22 -9.23
N GLY A 123 -31.53 25.93 -10.26
CA GLY A 123 -32.24 26.13 -11.52
C GLY A 123 -32.36 24.87 -12.39
N GLN A 124 -31.71 23.76 -12.01
CA GLN A 124 -31.79 22.44 -12.65
C GLN A 124 -31.58 22.46 -14.18
N SER A 125 -30.43 22.96 -14.64
CA SER A 125 -30.07 22.81 -16.06
C SER A 125 -30.20 21.35 -16.51
N ALA A 126 -30.73 21.14 -17.72
CA ALA A 126 -30.78 19.80 -18.32
C ALA A 126 -29.40 19.27 -18.72
N ASP A 127 -28.41 20.15 -18.89
CA ASP A 127 -27.03 19.78 -19.26
C ASP A 127 -26.23 19.34 -18.03
N LEU A 128 -25.78 18.07 -18.05
CA LEU A 128 -24.95 17.49 -17.00
C LEU A 128 -23.61 18.24 -16.84
N GLN A 129 -23.01 18.68 -17.94
CA GLN A 129 -21.70 19.36 -17.88
C GLN A 129 -21.81 20.73 -17.20
N GLU A 130 -22.92 21.43 -17.41
CA GLU A 130 -23.20 22.69 -16.71
C GLU A 130 -23.41 22.46 -15.20
N GLN A 131 -24.14 21.39 -14.82
CA GLN A 131 -24.33 21.03 -13.41
C GLN A 131 -23.01 20.63 -12.75
N LEU A 132 -22.17 19.84 -13.42
CA LEU A 132 -20.85 19.45 -12.91
C LEU A 132 -19.90 20.67 -12.80
N ALA A 133 -19.94 21.60 -13.74
CA ALA A 133 -19.16 22.84 -13.65
C ALA A 133 -19.60 23.71 -12.47
N ALA A 134 -20.90 23.85 -12.25
CA ALA A 134 -21.42 24.61 -11.12
C ALA A 134 -21.04 23.96 -9.76
N ILE A 135 -21.18 22.63 -9.63
CA ILE A 135 -20.76 21.95 -8.39
C ILE A 135 -19.27 22.08 -8.13
N ARG A 136 -18.46 22.09 -9.21
CA ARG A 136 -17.02 22.30 -9.09
C ARG A 136 -16.67 23.71 -8.60
N ILE A 137 -17.41 24.73 -9.02
CA ILE A 137 -17.24 26.09 -8.48
C ILE A 137 -17.56 26.12 -6.99
N VAL A 138 -18.62 25.43 -6.54
CA VAL A 138 -18.96 25.32 -5.12
C VAL A 138 -17.83 24.68 -4.32
N GLN A 139 -17.23 23.59 -4.83
CA GLN A 139 -16.10 22.92 -4.18
C GLN A 139 -14.89 23.84 -4.06
N LEU A 140 -14.51 24.53 -5.15
CA LEU A 140 -13.37 25.45 -5.17
C LEU A 140 -13.60 26.68 -4.31
N ALA A 141 -14.85 27.16 -4.23
CA ALA A 141 -15.22 28.28 -3.36
C ALA A 141 -15.04 27.94 -1.87
N MET A 142 -15.19 26.68 -1.48
CA MET A 142 -14.98 26.24 -0.10
C MET A 142 -13.51 26.18 0.30
N GLY A 143 -12.59 26.03 -0.66
CA GLY A 143 -11.15 25.99 -0.40
C GLY A 143 -10.37 25.25 -1.48
N ASN A 144 -9.05 25.27 -1.35
CA ASN A 144 -8.18 24.53 -2.26
C ASN A 144 -8.31 23.02 -2.01
N LEU A 145 -8.42 22.26 -3.10
CA LEU A 145 -8.38 20.79 -3.04
C LEU A 145 -6.90 20.34 -3.09
N PRO A 146 -6.27 20.10 -1.93
CA PRO A 146 -4.89 19.67 -1.93
C PRO A 146 -4.79 18.24 -2.45
N PHE A 147 -3.76 17.98 -3.22
CA PHE A 147 -3.27 16.63 -3.45
C PHE A 147 -2.02 16.45 -2.57
N GLU A 148 -2.21 15.91 -1.38
CA GLU A 148 -1.12 15.54 -0.50
C GLU A 148 -0.72 14.09 -0.79
N GLY A 149 -0.04 13.87 -1.91
CA GLY A 149 0.36 12.54 -2.38
C GLY A 149 1.07 11.66 -1.37
N ASP A 150 1.57 12.25 -0.28
CA ASP A 150 2.34 11.55 0.74
C ASP A 150 1.53 11.24 2.02
N LYS A 151 0.51 12.02 2.36
CA LYS A 151 -0.11 11.96 3.69
C LYS A 151 -1.55 11.47 3.70
N ALA A 152 -2.34 11.79 2.69
CA ALA A 152 -3.76 11.50 2.67
C ALA A 152 -4.10 10.48 1.61
N ALA A 153 -4.01 9.25 1.97
CA ALA A 153 -4.31 8.19 1.01
C ALA A 153 -5.82 8.04 0.75
N ALA A 154 -6.67 8.20 1.78
CA ALA A 154 -8.11 7.94 1.66
C ALA A 154 -8.93 9.18 1.27
N PHE A 155 -8.64 10.33 1.87
CA PHE A 155 -9.49 11.53 1.76
C PHE A 155 -9.03 12.56 0.72
N ASP A 156 -8.11 12.19 -0.18
CA ASP A 156 -7.74 13.05 -1.31
C ASP A 156 -8.98 13.38 -2.16
N GLY A 157 -9.23 14.69 -2.33
CA GLY A 157 -10.41 15.19 -3.03
C GLY A 157 -11.71 15.19 -2.21
N TYR A 158 -11.69 14.81 -0.92
CA TYR A 158 -12.84 14.88 0.00
C TYR A 158 -12.65 15.94 1.10
N ARG A 159 -11.58 16.68 1.06
CA ARG A 159 -11.26 17.76 1.99
C ARG A 159 -10.63 18.93 1.25
N VAL A 160 -10.70 20.10 1.84
CA VAL A 160 -10.06 21.32 1.31
C VAL A 160 -9.09 21.88 2.34
N GLN A 161 -8.07 22.59 1.84
CA GLN A 161 -7.22 23.45 2.65
C GLN A 161 -7.73 24.90 2.60
N GLY A 162 -7.69 25.56 3.75
CA GLY A 162 -8.29 26.88 3.90
C GLY A 162 -9.80 26.81 4.12
N SER A 163 -10.39 27.96 4.41
CA SER A 163 -11.82 28.13 4.55
C SER A 163 -12.18 29.47 3.97
N PHE A 164 -12.53 29.48 2.69
CA PHE A 164 -12.79 30.74 1.98
C PHE A 164 -14.27 31.12 2.06
N TRP A 165 -15.15 30.13 1.91
CA TRP A 165 -16.59 30.29 1.96
C TRP A 165 -17.23 28.96 2.40
N ARG A 166 -18.41 29.03 3.02
CA ARG A 166 -19.22 27.85 3.35
C ARG A 166 -20.67 28.11 2.94
N PRO A 167 -21.35 27.14 2.31
CA PRO A 167 -22.79 27.23 2.07
C PRO A 167 -23.55 27.37 3.37
N SER A 168 -24.60 28.20 3.36
CA SER A 168 -25.56 28.30 4.46
C SER A 168 -26.46 27.06 4.54
N ASP A 169 -27.17 26.87 5.67
CA ASP A 169 -28.13 25.76 5.82
C ASP A 169 -29.19 25.77 4.73
N GLN A 170 -29.66 26.95 4.30
CA GLN A 170 -30.61 27.08 3.19
C GLN A 170 -29.97 26.54 1.88
N GLN A 171 -28.72 26.86 1.60
CA GLN A 171 -28.01 26.41 0.40
C GLN A 171 -27.74 24.89 0.46
N TRP A 172 -27.39 24.34 1.61
CA TRP A 172 -27.32 22.90 1.81
C TRP A 172 -28.68 22.22 1.57
N GLY A 173 -29.77 22.83 2.04
CA GLY A 173 -31.13 22.37 1.76
C GLY A 173 -31.49 22.40 0.27
N MET A 174 -30.99 23.39 -0.48
CA MET A 174 -31.15 23.43 -1.96
C MET A 174 -30.42 22.26 -2.62
N LEU A 175 -29.19 22.00 -2.23
CA LEU A 175 -28.40 20.89 -2.77
C LEU A 175 -29.01 19.52 -2.39
N SER A 176 -29.52 19.41 -1.16
CA SER A 176 -30.25 18.21 -0.70
C SER A 176 -31.48 17.88 -1.55
N LYS A 177 -32.18 18.89 -2.06
CA LYS A 177 -33.37 18.67 -2.93
C LYS A 177 -33.01 18.09 -4.30
N ILE A 178 -31.79 18.35 -4.79
CA ILE A 178 -31.28 17.82 -6.06
C ILE A 178 -30.77 16.39 -5.88
N TYR A 179 -30.33 16.03 -4.67
CA TYR A 179 -29.75 14.72 -4.35
C TYR A 179 -30.76 13.77 -3.70
N PRO A 180 -30.83 12.49 -4.08
CA PRO A 180 -30.16 11.92 -5.24
C PRO A 180 -30.87 12.26 -6.56
N SER A 181 -30.10 12.46 -7.61
CA SER A 181 -30.56 12.62 -8.98
C SER A 181 -30.54 11.26 -9.72
N GLN A 182 -31.08 11.24 -10.95
CA GLN A 182 -30.96 10.05 -11.83
C GLN A 182 -29.57 9.92 -12.48
N ARG A 183 -28.66 10.87 -12.27
CA ARG A 183 -27.34 10.94 -12.90
C ARG A 183 -26.26 10.59 -11.88
N LEU A 184 -25.60 9.45 -12.07
CA LEU A 184 -24.61 8.94 -11.14
C LEU A 184 -23.41 9.88 -10.97
N GLU A 185 -22.94 10.49 -12.05
CA GLU A 185 -21.82 11.43 -12.05
C GLU A 185 -22.13 12.66 -11.19
N LEU A 186 -23.33 13.20 -11.33
CA LEU A 186 -23.78 14.36 -10.53
C LEU A 186 -23.90 13.97 -9.05
N ASN A 187 -24.48 12.81 -8.75
CA ASN A 187 -24.57 12.31 -7.38
C ASN A 187 -23.20 12.20 -6.74
N THR A 188 -22.23 11.63 -7.46
CA THR A 188 -20.85 11.48 -6.98
C THR A 188 -20.21 12.83 -6.59
N GLU A 189 -20.42 13.87 -7.40
CA GLU A 189 -19.84 15.18 -7.11
C GLU A 189 -20.62 15.94 -6.03
N ILE A 190 -21.95 15.77 -5.93
CA ILE A 190 -22.76 16.29 -4.80
C ILE A 190 -22.33 15.64 -3.48
N GLU A 191 -22.19 14.32 -3.46
CA GLU A 191 -21.72 13.54 -2.29
C GLU A 191 -20.33 14.01 -1.85
N ARG A 192 -19.42 14.19 -2.82
CA ARG A 192 -18.08 14.78 -2.56
C ARG A 192 -18.19 16.17 -1.95
N THR A 193 -19.12 16.98 -2.44
CA THR A 193 -19.35 18.34 -1.91
C THR A 193 -19.84 18.30 -0.47
N PHE A 194 -20.70 17.34 -0.12
CA PHE A 194 -21.10 17.11 1.27
C PHE A 194 -19.90 16.69 2.14
N ALA A 195 -18.99 15.87 1.63
CA ALA A 195 -17.80 15.49 2.36
C ALA A 195 -16.83 16.67 2.59
N ILE A 196 -16.70 17.56 1.61
CA ILE A 196 -15.87 18.77 1.69
C ILE A 196 -16.47 19.78 2.68
N GLY A 197 -17.77 20.05 2.55
CA GLY A 197 -18.45 21.07 3.32
C GLY A 197 -18.88 20.65 4.72
N GLN A 198 -19.08 19.36 4.94
CA GLN A 198 -19.49 18.77 6.23
C GLN A 198 -20.76 19.41 6.81
N PRO A 199 -21.89 19.44 6.08
CA PRO A 199 -23.11 20.04 6.58
C PRO A 199 -23.66 19.26 7.78
N SER A 200 -23.99 19.95 8.86
CA SER A 200 -24.67 19.34 10.03
C SER A 200 -26.17 19.11 9.75
N HIS A 201 -26.49 18.32 8.71
CA HIS A 201 -27.83 18.19 8.18
C HIS A 201 -28.30 16.73 8.23
N GLN A 202 -29.26 16.43 9.12
CA GLN A 202 -29.79 15.07 9.31
C GLN A 202 -30.45 14.49 8.06
N GLU A 203 -31.11 15.34 7.25
CA GLU A 203 -31.73 14.90 5.99
C GLU A 203 -30.67 14.43 4.98
N ILE A 204 -29.52 15.14 4.88
CA ILE A 204 -28.43 14.75 4.00
C ILE A 204 -27.86 13.42 4.46
N LEU A 205 -27.62 13.25 5.77
CA LEU A 205 -27.13 11.99 6.34
C LEU A 205 -28.09 10.83 6.02
N ALA A 206 -29.42 11.03 6.21
CA ALA A 206 -30.42 10.01 5.91
C ALA A 206 -30.45 9.61 4.42
N LYS A 207 -30.26 10.57 3.51
CA LYS A 207 -30.17 10.30 2.06
C LYS A 207 -28.90 9.55 1.70
N LEU A 208 -27.75 9.91 2.29
CA LEU A 208 -26.49 9.19 2.11
C LEU A 208 -26.59 7.73 2.61
N MET A 209 -27.25 7.51 3.76
CA MET A 209 -27.50 6.16 4.28
C MET A 209 -28.41 5.35 3.35
N THR A 210 -29.44 5.98 2.77
CA THR A 210 -30.32 5.33 1.79
C THR A 210 -29.54 4.95 0.52
N SER A 211 -28.67 5.83 0.05
CA SER A 211 -27.79 5.56 -1.09
C SER A 211 -26.84 4.39 -0.79
N LEU A 212 -26.23 4.35 0.41
CA LEU A 212 -25.35 3.25 0.82
C LEU A 212 -26.09 1.91 0.90
N LEU A 213 -27.32 1.91 1.43
CA LEU A 213 -28.14 0.70 1.57
C LEU A 213 -28.48 0.08 0.20
N SER A 214 -28.73 0.90 -0.80
CA SER A 214 -29.10 0.45 -2.15
C SER A 214 -27.90 0.11 -3.02
N GLU A 215 -26.71 0.62 -2.68
CA GLU A 215 -25.50 0.47 -3.52
C GLU A 215 -24.92 -0.96 -3.46
N LYS A 216 -24.54 -1.48 -4.63
CA LYS A 216 -23.95 -2.82 -4.77
C LYS A 216 -22.50 -2.79 -5.25
N ASP A 217 -22.12 -1.74 -6.01
CA ASP A 217 -20.76 -1.58 -6.51
C ASP A 217 -19.80 -1.25 -5.37
N PRO A 218 -18.75 -2.06 -5.10
CA PRO A 218 -17.80 -1.81 -4.04
C PRO A 218 -17.05 -0.48 -4.19
N ILE A 219 -16.79 -0.01 -5.40
CA ILE A 219 -16.13 1.29 -5.63
C ILE A 219 -17.04 2.43 -5.15
N ARG A 220 -18.31 2.36 -5.46
CA ARG A 220 -19.31 3.34 -5.00
C ARG A 220 -19.55 3.24 -3.49
N GLN A 221 -19.53 2.03 -2.95
CA GLN A 221 -19.63 1.85 -1.49
C GLN A 221 -18.45 2.48 -0.76
N ILE A 222 -17.22 2.34 -1.28
CA ILE A 222 -16.04 3.01 -0.71
C ILE A 222 -16.22 4.54 -0.77
N HIS A 223 -16.67 5.07 -1.91
CA HIS A 223 -16.94 6.51 -2.03
C HIS A 223 -17.93 7.00 -0.98
N LEU A 224 -19.08 6.31 -0.83
CA LEU A 224 -20.08 6.68 0.16
C LEU A 224 -19.58 6.55 1.60
N LEU A 225 -18.78 5.52 1.91
CA LEU A 225 -18.13 5.38 3.21
C LEU A 225 -17.16 6.55 3.50
N LEU A 226 -16.39 7.00 2.50
CA LEU A 226 -15.52 8.17 2.63
C LEU A 226 -16.34 9.44 2.88
N VAL A 227 -17.46 9.61 2.18
CA VAL A 227 -18.37 10.74 2.38
C VAL A 227 -18.97 10.72 3.79
N LEU A 228 -19.47 9.57 4.25
CA LEU A 228 -20.04 9.39 5.58
C LEU A 228 -19.00 9.62 6.69
N ALA A 229 -17.76 9.18 6.49
CA ALA A 229 -16.65 9.41 7.41
C ALA A 229 -16.29 10.90 7.56
N ARG A 230 -16.80 11.76 6.67
CA ARG A 230 -16.57 13.20 6.70
C ARG A 230 -17.75 14.00 7.27
N GLN A 231 -18.92 13.38 7.52
CA GLN A 231 -20.10 14.13 7.99
C GLN A 231 -19.97 14.66 9.42
N GLY A 232 -19.14 14.04 10.26
CA GLY A 232 -18.94 14.46 11.65
C GLY A 232 -20.16 14.24 12.57
N LEU A 233 -21.21 13.59 12.07
CA LEU A 233 -22.43 13.27 12.84
C LEU A 233 -22.40 11.80 13.30
N PRO A 234 -22.76 11.51 14.56
CA PRO A 234 -22.87 10.14 15.04
C PRO A 234 -24.00 9.39 14.36
N PHE A 235 -23.75 8.13 14.04
CA PHE A 235 -24.75 7.26 13.40
C PHE A 235 -25.76 6.73 14.42
N GLN A 236 -27.01 6.59 14.00
CA GLN A 236 -27.99 5.82 14.74
C GLN A 236 -27.61 4.33 14.72
N PRO A 237 -28.05 3.50 15.69
CA PRO A 237 -27.64 2.09 15.76
C PRO A 237 -27.86 1.29 14.47
N LYS A 238 -28.97 1.52 13.76
CA LYS A 238 -29.27 0.88 12.47
C LYS A 238 -28.28 1.30 11.38
N ASP A 239 -27.91 2.57 11.36
CA ASP A 239 -27.00 3.16 10.37
C ASP A 239 -25.56 2.73 10.66
N LEU A 240 -25.17 2.66 11.94
CA LEU A 240 -23.91 2.11 12.39
C LEU A 240 -23.73 0.66 11.95
N ASN A 241 -24.79 -0.15 12.09
CA ASN A 241 -24.76 -1.54 11.61
C ASN A 241 -24.59 -1.63 10.09
N LEU A 242 -25.30 -0.78 9.32
CA LEU A 242 -25.17 -0.72 7.86
C LEU A 242 -23.74 -0.34 7.44
N VAL A 243 -23.17 0.70 8.04
CA VAL A 243 -21.82 1.20 7.70
C VAL A 243 -20.76 0.15 8.02
N THR A 244 -20.83 -0.47 9.21
CA THR A 244 -19.87 -1.50 9.61
C THR A 244 -19.99 -2.78 8.79
N ALA A 245 -21.23 -3.21 8.48
CA ALA A 245 -21.45 -4.35 7.59
C ALA A 245 -20.91 -4.08 6.18
N THR A 246 -21.16 -2.89 5.62
CA THR A 246 -20.66 -2.53 4.30
C THR A 246 -19.12 -2.52 4.28
N LEU A 247 -18.48 -1.95 5.32
CA LEU A 247 -17.01 -1.88 5.41
C LEU A 247 -16.37 -3.27 5.50
N VAL A 248 -16.97 -4.17 6.28
CA VAL A 248 -16.52 -5.58 6.40
C VAL A 248 -16.74 -6.33 5.09
N ASP A 249 -17.90 -6.16 4.44
CA ASP A 249 -18.23 -6.85 3.18
C ASP A 249 -17.31 -6.46 2.00
N LEU A 250 -16.65 -5.30 2.06
CA LEU A 250 -15.71 -4.88 1.00
C LEU A 250 -14.67 -5.95 0.68
N GLU A 251 -14.17 -6.65 1.69
CA GLU A 251 -13.15 -7.69 1.50
C GLU A 251 -13.64 -8.80 0.58
N SER A 252 -14.83 -9.35 0.84
CA SER A 252 -15.42 -10.41 0.02
C SER A 252 -15.85 -9.91 -1.36
N LYS A 253 -16.40 -8.70 -1.44
CA LYS A 253 -16.80 -8.08 -2.72
C LYS A 253 -15.61 -7.79 -3.63
N MET A 254 -14.54 -7.21 -3.09
CA MET A 254 -13.31 -6.95 -3.85
C MET A 254 -12.69 -8.24 -4.39
N THR A 255 -12.73 -9.30 -3.58
CA THR A 255 -12.22 -10.61 -3.98
C THR A 255 -13.08 -11.25 -5.06
N SER A 256 -14.41 -11.26 -4.90
CA SER A 256 -15.34 -11.87 -5.86
C SER A 256 -15.38 -11.14 -7.20
N THR A 257 -15.22 -9.82 -7.20
CA THR A 257 -15.16 -8.99 -8.42
C THR A 257 -13.76 -8.91 -9.03
N ARG A 258 -12.76 -9.56 -8.43
CA ARG A 258 -11.35 -9.54 -8.85
C ARG A 258 -10.77 -8.13 -8.97
N LEU A 259 -11.25 -7.19 -8.18
CA LEU A 259 -10.72 -5.84 -8.14
C LEU A 259 -9.32 -5.85 -7.51
N LYS A 260 -8.36 -5.29 -8.24
CA LYS A 260 -6.98 -5.22 -7.77
C LYS A 260 -6.87 -4.16 -6.67
N ARG A 261 -6.21 -4.55 -5.58
CA ARG A 261 -5.81 -3.64 -4.50
C ARG A 261 -4.42 -3.11 -4.80
N ASP A 262 -4.24 -1.80 -4.76
CA ASP A 262 -2.89 -1.23 -4.82
C ASP A 262 -2.17 -1.36 -3.46
N ARG A 263 -0.87 -1.05 -3.44
CA ARG A 263 -0.06 -1.13 -2.21
C ARG A 263 -0.54 -0.22 -1.09
N ASN A 264 -1.27 0.85 -1.41
CA ASN A 264 -1.77 1.83 -0.44
C ASN A 264 -3.16 1.45 0.09
N TRP A 265 -3.77 0.39 -0.43
CA TRP A 265 -5.07 -0.08 0.02
C TRP A 265 -5.19 -0.24 1.54
N PRO A 266 -4.26 -0.94 2.23
CA PRO A 266 -4.33 -1.10 3.68
C PRO A 266 -4.32 0.24 4.42
N LEU A 267 -3.48 1.18 4.00
CA LEU A 267 -3.39 2.51 4.62
C LEU A 267 -4.69 3.31 4.43
N ARG A 268 -5.28 3.27 3.24
CA ARG A 268 -6.55 3.96 2.95
C ARG A 268 -7.71 3.41 3.77
N ILE A 269 -7.79 2.09 3.91
CA ILE A 269 -8.85 1.47 4.73
C ILE A 269 -8.62 1.72 6.22
N GLN A 270 -7.37 1.75 6.69
CA GLN A 270 -7.06 2.14 8.08
C GLN A 270 -7.47 3.58 8.36
N GLU A 271 -7.18 4.52 7.47
CA GLU A 271 -7.55 5.93 7.61
C GLU A 271 -9.07 6.11 7.59
N LEU A 272 -9.77 5.43 6.68
CA LEU A 272 -11.24 5.41 6.64
C LEU A 272 -11.83 4.85 7.93
N HIS A 273 -11.34 3.69 8.39
CA HIS A 273 -11.76 3.06 9.64
C HIS A 273 -11.55 3.99 10.84
N GLN A 274 -10.37 4.58 10.96
CA GLN A 274 -10.04 5.52 12.04
C GLN A 274 -11.01 6.72 12.05
N SER A 275 -11.31 7.29 10.89
CA SER A 275 -12.22 8.41 10.76
C SER A 275 -13.65 8.04 11.19
N LEU A 276 -14.17 6.89 10.75
CA LEU A 276 -15.49 6.40 11.14
C LEU A 276 -15.57 6.07 12.64
N ALA A 277 -14.54 5.43 13.19
CA ALA A 277 -14.48 5.05 14.60
C ALA A 277 -14.36 6.28 15.53
N SER A 278 -13.67 7.33 15.11
CA SER A 278 -13.52 8.55 15.93
C SER A 278 -14.83 9.30 16.16
N GLN A 279 -15.78 9.15 15.23
CA GLN A 279 -17.09 9.80 15.31
C GLN A 279 -18.14 8.96 16.06
N ASN A 280 -17.90 7.66 16.23
CA ASN A 280 -18.88 6.71 16.72
C ASN A 280 -18.23 5.79 17.78
N PRO A 281 -18.39 6.04 19.08
CA PRO A 281 -17.73 5.30 20.15
C PRO A 281 -17.92 3.78 20.10
N ASN A 282 -19.08 3.32 19.60
CA ASN A 282 -19.41 1.89 19.49
C ASN A 282 -19.02 1.27 18.13
N PHE A 283 -18.31 2.01 17.27
CA PHE A 283 -18.01 1.57 15.91
C PHE A 283 -17.24 0.25 15.88
N ASN A 284 -16.15 0.17 16.62
CA ASN A 284 -15.31 -1.02 16.67
C ASN A 284 -16.05 -2.24 17.22
N GLN A 285 -16.92 -2.06 18.21
CA GLN A 285 -17.76 -3.15 18.72
C GLN A 285 -18.76 -3.63 17.67
N ALA A 286 -19.41 -2.71 16.96
CA ALA A 286 -20.34 -3.03 15.89
C ALA A 286 -19.61 -3.70 14.70
N LEU A 287 -18.39 -3.26 14.37
CA LEU A 287 -17.54 -3.85 13.33
C LEU A 287 -17.23 -5.32 13.63
N LEU A 288 -16.77 -5.61 14.85
CA LEU A 288 -16.43 -6.97 15.27
C LEU A 288 -17.67 -7.90 15.40
N SER A 289 -18.86 -7.32 15.53
CA SER A 289 -20.11 -8.07 15.60
C SER A 289 -20.63 -8.49 14.23
N GLN A 290 -20.02 -8.02 13.14
CA GLN A 290 -20.42 -8.40 11.79
C GLN A 290 -20.07 -9.86 11.50
N LYS A 291 -21.03 -10.60 10.95
CA LYS A 291 -20.92 -12.05 10.67
C LYS A 291 -19.73 -12.41 9.76
N GLN A 292 -19.40 -11.52 8.83
CA GLN A 292 -18.33 -11.69 7.86
C GLN A 292 -16.97 -11.23 8.39
N PHE A 293 -16.89 -10.67 9.60
CA PHE A 293 -15.60 -10.28 10.17
C PHE A 293 -14.74 -11.52 10.44
N GLY A 294 -13.45 -11.40 10.13
CA GLY A 294 -12.48 -12.50 10.32
C GLY A 294 -11.79 -12.94 9.02
N LEU A 295 -12.07 -12.33 7.86
CA LEU A 295 -11.31 -12.59 6.63
C LEU A 295 -9.88 -12.03 6.70
N PRO A 296 -8.92 -12.58 5.93
CA PRO A 296 -7.52 -12.12 5.96
C PRO A 296 -7.34 -10.62 5.79
N GLY A 297 -8.09 -9.99 4.88
CA GLY A 297 -8.02 -8.55 4.65
C GLY A 297 -8.49 -7.68 5.81
N HIS A 298 -9.26 -8.24 6.76
CA HIS A 298 -9.73 -7.51 7.94
C HIS A 298 -8.64 -7.22 8.97
N THR A 299 -7.46 -7.81 8.80
CA THR A 299 -6.29 -7.49 9.63
C THR A 299 -5.90 -6.01 9.57
N VAL A 300 -6.31 -5.28 8.53
CA VAL A 300 -6.10 -3.83 8.39
C VAL A 300 -6.76 -3.03 9.52
N PHE A 301 -7.81 -3.55 10.14
CA PHE A 301 -8.52 -2.87 11.22
C PHE A 301 -7.82 -2.97 12.59
N LEU A 302 -6.93 -3.94 12.79
CA LEU A 302 -6.27 -4.23 14.08
C LEU A 302 -5.66 -2.97 14.71
N LYS A 303 -5.00 -2.13 13.92
CA LYS A 303 -4.27 -0.95 14.39
C LYS A 303 -5.14 0.04 15.19
N HIS A 304 -6.45 0.08 14.95
CA HIS A 304 -7.36 1.08 15.52
C HIS A 304 -8.50 0.48 16.35
N LEU A 305 -8.39 -0.80 16.76
CA LEU A 305 -9.37 -1.46 17.62
C LEU A 305 -9.18 -1.17 19.11
N GLY A 306 -7.99 -0.74 19.54
CA GLY A 306 -7.69 -0.44 20.93
C GLY A 306 -7.90 -1.67 21.82
N THR A 307 -8.71 -1.54 22.88
CA THR A 307 -8.97 -2.64 23.82
C THR A 307 -9.66 -3.88 23.21
N LEU A 308 -10.21 -3.75 22.01
CA LEU A 308 -10.91 -4.83 21.31
C LEU A 308 -10.00 -5.71 20.44
N GLU A 309 -8.71 -5.41 20.37
CA GLU A 309 -7.74 -6.21 19.60
C GLU A 309 -7.75 -7.69 19.99
N LYS A 310 -7.88 -8.02 21.28
CA LYS A 310 -7.95 -9.41 21.75
C LYS A 310 -9.21 -10.12 21.26
N GLN A 311 -10.33 -9.43 21.19
CA GLN A 311 -11.57 -9.98 20.63
C GLN A 311 -11.41 -10.25 19.13
N ALA A 312 -10.84 -9.32 18.38
CA ALA A 312 -10.53 -9.52 16.96
C ALA A 312 -9.58 -10.70 16.74
N ALA A 313 -8.52 -10.80 17.55
CA ALA A 313 -7.59 -11.91 17.51
C ALA A 313 -8.31 -13.28 17.71
N SER A 314 -9.28 -13.35 18.62
CA SER A 314 -10.09 -14.56 18.81
C SER A 314 -10.91 -14.90 17.57
N LEU A 315 -11.51 -13.89 16.90
CA LEU A 315 -12.26 -14.11 15.66
C LEU A 315 -11.34 -14.59 14.53
N PHE A 316 -10.12 -14.03 14.43
CA PHE A 316 -9.13 -14.52 13.47
C PHE A 316 -8.69 -15.95 13.77
N ALA A 317 -8.47 -16.31 15.03
CA ALA A 317 -8.13 -17.70 15.39
C ALA A 317 -9.20 -18.68 14.92
N ASP A 318 -10.48 -18.37 15.15
CA ASP A 318 -11.59 -19.22 14.72
C ASP A 318 -11.71 -19.28 13.19
N ALA A 319 -11.49 -18.17 12.51
CA ALA A 319 -11.52 -18.09 11.05
C ALA A 319 -10.36 -18.87 10.39
N ILE A 320 -9.15 -18.78 10.95
CA ILE A 320 -7.96 -19.54 10.53
C ILE A 320 -8.22 -21.04 10.63
N ILE A 321 -8.74 -21.52 11.75
CA ILE A 321 -9.03 -22.94 11.95
C ILE A 321 -10.06 -23.43 10.92
N LYS A 322 -11.05 -22.60 10.60
CA LYS A 322 -12.11 -22.92 9.64
C LYS A 322 -11.63 -22.92 8.20
N SER A 323 -10.72 -22.04 7.84
CA SER A 323 -10.28 -21.79 6.45
C SER A 323 -8.79 -21.44 6.40
N PRO A 324 -7.90 -22.40 6.67
CA PRO A 324 -6.44 -22.16 6.72
C PRO A 324 -5.84 -21.87 5.34
N ASP A 325 -6.47 -22.34 4.28
CA ASP A 325 -6.07 -22.18 2.87
C ASP A 325 -6.23 -20.75 2.32
N GLN A 326 -6.92 -19.88 3.07
CA GLN A 326 -7.00 -18.46 2.70
C GLN A 326 -5.65 -17.77 2.85
N GLN A 327 -5.44 -16.66 2.12
CA GLN A 327 -4.18 -15.90 2.11
C GLN A 327 -3.95 -15.12 3.41
N TRP A 328 -3.66 -15.84 4.49
CA TRP A 328 -3.34 -15.24 5.78
C TRP A 328 -2.01 -14.49 5.74
N SER A 329 -1.94 -13.39 6.47
CA SER A 329 -0.75 -12.53 6.56
C SER A 329 -0.07 -12.64 7.91
N ASN A 330 1.18 -12.15 7.98
CA ASN A 330 1.90 -12.03 9.25
C ASN A 330 1.11 -11.22 10.30
N SER A 331 0.34 -10.20 9.87
CA SER A 331 -0.50 -9.41 10.79
C SER A 331 -1.54 -10.26 11.52
N ALA A 332 -2.15 -11.25 10.83
CA ALA A 332 -3.06 -12.19 11.47
C ALA A 332 -2.33 -13.06 12.52
N VAL A 333 -1.16 -13.61 12.18
CA VAL A 333 -0.34 -14.38 13.11
C VAL A 333 0.06 -13.55 14.33
N GLN A 334 0.54 -12.31 14.10
CA GLN A 334 0.92 -11.40 15.21
C GLN A 334 -0.25 -11.04 16.12
N ALA A 335 -1.47 -10.95 15.61
CA ALA A 335 -2.64 -10.73 16.45
C ALA A 335 -2.86 -11.88 17.44
N LEU A 336 -2.56 -13.12 17.05
CA LEU A 336 -2.74 -14.30 17.93
C LEU A 336 -1.87 -14.24 19.20
N ARG A 337 -0.80 -13.42 19.24
CA ARG A 337 0.02 -13.21 20.44
C ARG A 337 -0.78 -12.69 21.63
N LEU A 338 -1.92 -12.01 21.37
CA LEU A 338 -2.79 -11.43 22.40
C LEU A 338 -3.63 -12.48 23.11
N LEU A 339 -3.70 -13.69 22.56
CA LEU A 339 -4.46 -14.80 23.09
C LEU A 339 -3.63 -15.65 24.06
N ASP A 340 -4.32 -16.41 24.89
CA ASP A 340 -3.69 -17.50 25.62
C ASP A 340 -3.31 -18.65 24.67
N SER A 341 -2.38 -19.50 25.12
CA SER A 341 -1.85 -20.59 24.29
C SER A 341 -2.91 -21.61 23.88
N ALA A 342 -3.91 -21.84 24.70
CA ALA A 342 -4.99 -22.80 24.41
C ALA A 342 -5.82 -22.35 23.20
N LYS A 343 -6.04 -21.03 23.05
CA LYS A 343 -6.79 -20.46 21.93
C LYS A 343 -5.92 -20.19 20.70
N ALA A 344 -4.66 -19.76 20.90
CA ALA A 344 -3.77 -19.39 19.79
C ALA A 344 -3.18 -20.61 19.06
N LYS A 345 -2.72 -21.63 19.77
CA LYS A 345 -1.95 -22.75 19.19
C LYS A 345 -2.69 -23.57 18.14
N PRO A 346 -3.97 -23.90 18.27
CA PRO A 346 -4.68 -24.62 17.20
C PRO A 346 -4.60 -23.86 15.87
N ALA A 347 -4.83 -22.54 15.88
CA ALA A 347 -4.74 -21.71 14.67
C ALA A 347 -3.31 -21.63 14.11
N LEU A 348 -2.30 -21.46 14.99
CA LEU A 348 -0.89 -21.41 14.59
C LEU A 348 -0.45 -22.75 13.95
N ARG A 349 -0.88 -23.88 14.52
CA ARG A 349 -0.51 -25.20 14.01
C ARG A 349 -1.12 -25.52 12.66
N VAL A 350 -2.34 -25.04 12.41
CA VAL A 350 -3.02 -25.24 11.12
C VAL A 350 -2.38 -24.41 10.01
N LEU A 351 -1.86 -23.22 10.34
CA LEU A 351 -1.16 -22.35 9.38
C LEU A 351 0.28 -22.77 9.10
N TRP A 352 0.81 -23.75 9.81
CA TRP A 352 2.19 -24.21 9.62
C TRP A 352 2.39 -24.78 8.21
N GLY A 353 3.44 -24.35 7.53
CA GLY A 353 3.75 -24.72 6.16
C GLY A 353 3.00 -23.90 5.09
N GLU A 354 2.11 -23.03 5.52
CA GLU A 354 1.33 -22.19 4.62
C GLU A 354 1.88 -20.75 4.58
N HIS A 355 1.80 -20.13 3.42
CA HIS A 355 2.05 -18.69 3.20
C HIS A 355 3.40 -18.12 3.69
N GLY A 356 4.40 -18.97 4.01
CA GLY A 356 5.71 -18.54 4.51
C GLY A 356 5.66 -17.90 5.91
N LEU A 357 4.69 -18.27 6.75
CA LEU A 357 4.46 -17.71 8.08
C LEU A 357 5.20 -18.46 9.21
N ASP A 358 5.92 -19.52 8.89
CA ASP A 358 6.49 -20.48 9.86
C ASP A 358 7.39 -19.83 10.91
N GLU A 359 8.16 -18.82 10.53
CA GLU A 359 9.01 -18.09 11.47
C GLU A 359 8.20 -17.35 12.54
N ALA A 360 7.18 -16.60 12.11
CA ALA A 360 6.30 -15.88 13.01
C ALA A 360 5.51 -16.86 13.91
N ILE A 361 5.06 -17.98 13.34
CA ILE A 361 4.37 -19.04 14.06
C ILE A 361 5.30 -19.68 15.08
N ALA A 362 6.53 -20.04 14.69
CA ALA A 362 7.52 -20.65 15.59
C ALA A 362 7.75 -19.77 16.82
N LEU A 363 7.93 -18.46 16.65
CA LEU A 363 8.14 -17.52 17.75
C LEU A 363 6.95 -17.49 18.74
N LEU A 364 5.73 -17.58 18.24
CA LEU A 364 4.54 -17.59 19.09
C LEU A 364 4.34 -18.95 19.81
N LEU A 365 4.75 -20.05 19.19
CA LEU A 365 4.72 -21.38 19.81
C LEU A 365 5.68 -21.49 21.01
N LEU A 366 6.75 -20.67 21.06
CA LEU A 366 7.70 -20.63 22.19
C LEU A 366 7.07 -20.18 23.51
N LYS A 367 5.97 -19.41 23.47
CA LYS A 367 5.34 -18.86 24.69
C LYS A 367 4.95 -19.92 25.71
N ASP A 368 4.59 -21.11 25.21
CA ASP A 368 4.24 -22.27 26.02
C ASP A 368 4.64 -23.53 25.24
N LEU A 369 5.94 -23.70 25.03
CA LEU A 369 6.52 -24.68 24.13
C LEU A 369 6.13 -26.11 24.54
N GLN A 370 5.45 -26.83 23.65
CA GLN A 370 5.07 -28.21 23.83
C GLN A 370 5.98 -29.13 23.02
N PRO A 371 6.18 -30.41 23.44
CA PRO A 371 7.03 -31.33 22.70
C PRO A 371 6.64 -31.51 21.22
N GLU A 372 5.37 -31.44 20.91
CA GLU A 372 4.83 -31.56 19.55
C GLU A 372 5.16 -30.33 18.65
N ASP A 373 5.52 -29.21 19.25
CA ASP A 373 5.92 -27.98 18.52
C ASP A 373 7.41 -27.99 18.17
N LEU A 374 8.24 -28.78 18.87
CA LEU A 374 9.69 -28.84 18.68
C LEU A 374 10.13 -29.10 17.23
N PRO A 375 9.55 -30.09 16.51
CA PRO A 375 9.93 -30.33 15.11
C PRO A 375 9.75 -29.10 14.24
N LYS A 376 8.71 -28.29 14.49
CA LYS A 376 8.45 -27.01 13.77
C LYS A 376 9.51 -25.97 14.09
N ILE A 377 9.86 -25.83 15.37
CA ILE A 377 10.93 -24.89 15.80
C ILE A 377 12.26 -25.23 15.13
N TYR A 378 12.60 -26.51 15.02
CA TYR A 378 13.85 -26.92 14.37
C TYR A 378 13.88 -26.62 12.86
N GLN A 379 12.72 -26.66 12.20
CA GLN A 379 12.64 -26.40 10.76
C GLN A 379 12.96 -24.95 10.38
N VAL A 380 12.79 -23.98 11.28
CA VAL A 380 13.09 -22.57 10.99
C VAL A 380 14.55 -22.19 11.24
N PHE A 381 15.39 -23.05 11.79
CA PHE A 381 16.80 -22.75 12.07
C PHE A 381 17.58 -22.22 10.85
N PRO A 382 17.42 -22.78 9.64
CA PRO A 382 18.16 -22.31 8.49
C PRO A 382 17.79 -20.88 8.06
N THR A 383 16.54 -20.47 8.25
CA THR A 383 15.96 -19.27 7.62
C THR A 383 15.63 -18.16 8.60
N VAL A 384 15.53 -18.46 9.89
CA VAL A 384 15.14 -17.49 10.92
C VAL A 384 16.18 -16.38 11.05
N GLY A 385 15.71 -15.13 11.24
CA GLY A 385 16.58 -13.97 11.42
C GLY A 385 17.44 -14.03 12.69
N PRO A 386 18.51 -13.24 12.79
CA PRO A 386 19.46 -13.31 13.92
C PRO A 386 18.82 -13.06 15.28
N GLU A 387 17.97 -12.04 15.41
CA GLU A 387 17.29 -11.68 16.66
C GLU A 387 16.33 -12.80 17.10
N GLN A 388 15.56 -13.31 16.16
CA GLN A 388 14.60 -14.39 16.39
C GLN A 388 15.32 -15.70 16.75
N LEU A 389 16.46 -16.00 16.11
CA LEU A 389 17.28 -17.15 16.45
C LEU A 389 17.74 -17.09 17.91
N THR A 390 18.17 -15.93 18.38
CA THR A 390 18.55 -15.73 19.79
C THR A 390 17.40 -16.03 20.74
N THR A 391 16.20 -15.58 20.39
CA THR A 391 14.97 -15.84 21.16
C THR A 391 14.63 -17.33 21.21
N ILE A 392 14.71 -18.00 20.07
CA ILE A 392 14.47 -19.46 19.99
C ILE A 392 15.46 -20.22 20.86
N LEU A 393 16.75 -19.92 20.74
CA LEU A 393 17.80 -20.61 21.49
C LEU A 393 17.64 -20.46 23.00
N SER A 394 17.29 -19.25 23.49
CA SER A 394 17.02 -19.06 24.92
C SER A 394 15.85 -19.90 25.42
N SER A 395 14.83 -20.11 24.61
CA SER A 395 13.70 -20.99 24.95
C SER A 395 14.08 -22.47 24.94
N LEU A 396 14.93 -22.87 24.00
CA LEU A 396 15.38 -24.26 23.86
C LEU A 396 16.41 -24.69 24.93
N LYS A 397 17.01 -23.78 25.67
CA LYS A 397 17.87 -24.14 26.83
C LYS A 397 17.13 -25.01 27.86
N LYS A 398 15.81 -24.87 27.96
CA LYS A 398 14.95 -25.63 28.86
C LYS A 398 14.58 -27.03 28.31
N VAL A 399 14.90 -27.32 27.07
CA VAL A 399 14.58 -28.62 26.44
C VAL A 399 15.68 -29.61 26.75
N PRO A 400 15.38 -30.74 27.46
CA PRO A 400 16.40 -31.66 27.99
C PRO A 400 17.23 -32.34 26.90
N SER A 401 16.63 -32.68 25.78
CA SER A 401 17.29 -33.35 24.68
C SER A 401 16.84 -32.81 23.33
N ILE A 402 17.80 -32.53 22.46
CA ILE A 402 17.56 -32.11 21.07
C ILE A 402 18.28 -33.15 20.18
N PRO A 403 17.63 -33.66 19.12
CA PRO A 403 18.23 -34.61 18.20
C PRO A 403 19.52 -34.02 17.56
N GLU A 404 20.54 -34.88 17.40
CA GLU A 404 21.85 -34.44 16.90
C GLU A 404 21.79 -33.80 15.51
N ASP A 405 20.95 -34.35 14.62
CA ASP A 405 20.71 -33.77 13.29
C ASP A 405 20.17 -32.34 13.35
N LYS A 406 19.42 -31.98 14.38
CA LYS A 406 18.90 -30.62 14.61
C LYS A 406 19.96 -29.69 15.20
N ILE A 407 20.84 -30.22 16.06
CA ILE A 407 22.01 -29.50 16.55
C ILE A 407 22.95 -29.18 15.39
N ILE A 408 23.18 -30.14 14.49
CA ILE A 408 23.98 -29.95 13.28
C ILE A 408 23.37 -28.88 12.36
N LEU A 409 22.05 -28.91 12.18
CA LEU A 409 21.34 -27.90 11.38
C LEU A 409 21.51 -26.49 11.96
N LEU A 410 21.43 -26.36 13.28
CA LEU A 410 21.71 -25.11 13.99
C LEU A 410 23.17 -24.68 13.87
N ALA A 411 24.11 -25.61 14.00
CA ALA A 411 25.54 -25.33 13.95
C ALA A 411 25.96 -24.72 12.61
N LYS A 412 25.30 -25.06 11.51
CA LYS A 412 25.50 -24.44 10.19
C LYS A 412 25.29 -22.93 10.19
N ARG A 413 24.52 -22.39 11.15
CA ARG A 413 24.34 -20.94 11.30
C ARG A 413 25.58 -20.23 11.85
N PHE A 414 26.41 -20.91 12.63
CA PHE A 414 27.57 -20.33 13.29
C PHE A 414 28.55 -19.66 12.30
N PRO A 415 29.02 -20.29 11.24
CA PRO A 415 29.91 -19.66 10.27
C PRO A 415 29.22 -18.64 9.35
N THR A 416 27.90 -18.74 9.13
CA THR A 416 27.17 -17.86 8.22
C THR A 416 26.81 -16.51 8.82
N LEU A 417 26.83 -16.38 10.16
CA LEU A 417 26.54 -15.14 10.86
C LEU A 417 27.74 -14.19 10.81
N GLY A 418 27.48 -12.94 10.40
CA GLY A 418 28.49 -11.90 10.18
C GLY A 418 28.92 -11.16 11.44
N LYS A 419 29.44 -9.95 11.24
CA LYS A 419 29.99 -9.08 12.28
C LYS A 419 29.04 -7.93 12.70
N GLU A 420 27.89 -7.80 12.05
CA GLU A 420 26.88 -6.82 12.45
C GLU A 420 26.36 -7.13 13.86
N PRO A 421 25.95 -6.13 14.65
CA PRO A 421 25.64 -6.31 16.07
C PRO A 421 24.59 -7.40 16.37
N ASP A 422 23.52 -7.47 15.59
CA ASP A 422 22.46 -8.47 15.71
C ASP A 422 22.97 -9.87 15.32
N GLN A 423 23.75 -9.97 14.26
CA GLN A 423 24.36 -11.22 13.80
C GLN A 423 25.43 -11.71 14.77
N LEU A 424 26.23 -10.80 15.35
CA LEU A 424 27.21 -11.15 16.37
C LEU A 424 26.54 -11.67 17.64
N SER A 425 25.42 -11.08 18.06
CA SER A 425 24.63 -11.54 19.19
C SER A 425 24.07 -12.95 18.93
N ALA A 426 23.50 -13.19 17.77
CA ALA A 426 23.00 -14.49 17.37
C ALA A 426 24.14 -15.53 17.29
N LYS A 427 25.29 -15.15 16.71
CA LYS A 427 26.47 -16.00 16.63
C LYS A 427 26.95 -16.42 18.01
N LYS A 428 26.96 -15.49 18.98
CA LYS A 428 27.27 -15.78 20.37
C LYS A 428 26.27 -16.75 21.00
N ALA A 429 24.98 -16.52 20.78
CA ALA A 429 23.92 -17.40 21.27
C ALA A 429 24.03 -18.83 20.73
N VAL A 430 24.34 -18.98 19.42
CA VAL A 430 24.60 -20.29 18.81
C VAL A 430 25.81 -20.97 19.44
N LEU A 431 26.90 -20.22 19.60
CA LEU A 431 28.10 -20.73 20.21
C LEU A 431 27.86 -21.23 21.66
N GLU A 432 27.24 -20.40 22.49
CA GLU A 432 26.89 -20.75 23.88
C GLU A 432 26.00 -22.00 23.93
N PHE A 433 25.02 -22.06 23.03
CA PHE A 433 24.13 -23.22 22.94
C PHE A 433 24.86 -24.50 22.55
N LEU A 434 25.81 -24.42 21.60
CA LEU A 434 26.64 -25.55 21.21
C LEU A 434 27.59 -25.97 22.33
N GLN A 435 28.18 -25.01 23.06
CA GLN A 435 29.07 -25.27 24.21
C GLN A 435 28.35 -25.96 25.38
N GLU A 436 27.08 -25.63 25.61
CA GLU A 436 26.25 -26.33 26.60
C GLU A 436 26.01 -27.81 26.22
N ARG A 437 25.96 -28.13 24.91
CA ARG A 437 25.75 -29.50 24.40
C ARG A 437 27.06 -30.27 24.22
N TYR A 438 28.16 -29.56 24.02
CA TYR A 438 29.49 -30.11 23.83
C TYR A 438 30.46 -29.44 24.82
N PRO A 439 30.50 -29.85 26.11
CA PRO A 439 31.29 -29.18 27.17
C PRO A 439 32.78 -29.03 26.86
N ASP A 440 33.35 -30.02 26.12
CA ASP A 440 34.76 -30.04 25.71
C ASP A 440 35.07 -29.25 24.44
N SER A 441 34.07 -28.50 23.90
CA SER A 441 34.24 -27.73 22.67
C SER A 441 35.03 -26.44 22.90
N PRO A 442 35.60 -25.86 21.83
CA PRO A 442 36.33 -24.60 21.90
C PRO A 442 35.47 -23.44 22.43
N ARG A 443 36.11 -22.51 23.14
CA ARG A 443 35.44 -21.30 23.66
C ARG A 443 35.61 -20.10 22.72
N GLU A 444 36.45 -20.22 21.71
CA GLU A 444 36.76 -19.16 20.75
C GLU A 444 35.62 -18.95 19.75
N PHE A 445 35.44 -17.69 19.33
CA PHE A 445 34.46 -17.27 18.34
C PHE A 445 34.81 -17.61 16.88
N GLY A 446 36.05 -18.07 16.64
CA GLY A 446 36.50 -18.47 15.31
C GLY A 446 35.95 -19.81 14.87
N ILE A 447 35.82 -20.02 13.58
CA ILE A 447 35.38 -21.30 13.00
C ILE A 447 36.51 -22.33 13.03
N GLU A 448 37.78 -21.91 12.85
CA GLU A 448 38.95 -22.78 12.76
C GLU A 448 39.13 -23.68 14.00
N PRO A 449 39.09 -23.18 15.25
CA PRO A 449 39.14 -24.03 16.43
C PRO A 449 38.06 -25.12 16.43
N TRP A 450 36.85 -24.75 16.00
CA TRP A 450 35.70 -25.68 15.91
C TRP A 450 35.95 -26.74 14.83
N LEU A 451 36.50 -26.39 13.67
CA LEU A 451 36.81 -27.36 12.61
C LEU A 451 37.89 -28.33 13.06
N VAL A 452 38.92 -27.85 13.78
CA VAL A 452 39.97 -28.73 14.34
C VAL A 452 39.43 -29.68 15.38
N TRP A 453 38.61 -29.18 16.31
CA TRP A 453 38.00 -29.99 17.37
C TRP A 453 37.00 -31.01 16.80
N THR A 454 36.10 -30.62 15.92
CA THR A 454 35.08 -31.49 15.33
C THR A 454 35.68 -32.54 14.40
N SER A 455 36.79 -32.28 13.75
CA SER A 455 37.47 -33.27 12.88
C SER A 455 37.87 -34.52 13.62
N LYS A 456 38.21 -34.41 14.91
CA LYS A 456 38.61 -35.51 15.77
C LYS A 456 37.42 -36.22 16.46
N ASN A 457 36.45 -35.44 16.89
CA ASN A 457 35.39 -35.90 17.82
C ASN A 457 34.02 -36.04 17.17
N HIS A 458 33.71 -35.23 16.12
CA HIS A 458 32.36 -35.11 15.55
C HIS A 458 32.40 -34.96 14.02
N PRO A 459 32.72 -36.04 13.24
CA PRO A 459 32.92 -35.92 11.79
C PRO A 459 31.74 -35.36 11.01
N THR A 460 30.51 -35.70 11.42
CA THR A 460 29.29 -35.21 10.79
C THR A 460 29.09 -33.71 11.01
N LEU A 461 29.34 -33.24 12.24
CA LEU A 461 29.31 -31.80 12.57
C LEU A 461 30.44 -31.05 11.86
N ASN A 462 31.63 -31.65 11.75
CA ASN A 462 32.75 -31.08 11.02
C ASN A 462 32.39 -30.79 9.55
N ARG A 463 31.85 -31.80 8.86
CA ARG A 463 31.40 -31.64 7.47
C ARG A 463 30.37 -30.51 7.35
N ALA A 464 29.38 -30.48 8.24
CA ALA A 464 28.35 -29.45 8.23
C ALA A 464 28.91 -28.04 8.44
N LEU A 465 29.89 -27.86 9.33
CA LEU A 465 30.55 -26.58 9.55
C LEU A 465 31.44 -26.17 8.36
N GLN A 466 32.15 -27.12 7.73
CA GLN A 466 32.91 -26.86 6.53
C GLN A 466 32.03 -26.41 5.37
N GLU A 467 30.92 -27.11 5.13
CA GLU A 467 29.92 -26.74 4.11
C GLU A 467 29.37 -25.34 4.33
N ALA A 468 29.06 -24.99 5.58
CA ALA A 468 28.49 -23.69 5.94
C ALA A 468 29.52 -22.54 5.95
N ALA A 469 30.78 -22.82 6.27
CA ALA A 469 31.87 -21.83 6.30
C ALA A 469 32.31 -21.39 4.89
N GLY A 470 32.22 -22.30 3.94
CA GLY A 470 32.48 -22.01 2.53
C GLY A 470 31.23 -22.35 1.72
N VAL A 471 30.47 -21.35 1.23
CA VAL A 471 29.47 -21.59 0.19
C VAL A 471 30.22 -22.01 -1.07
N ASN A 472 30.49 -23.32 -1.17
CA ASN A 472 31.16 -23.85 -2.34
C ASN A 472 30.10 -24.04 -3.44
N TYR A 473 29.97 -23.02 -4.30
CA TYR A 473 29.07 -23.09 -5.46
C TYR A 473 29.38 -24.32 -6.34
N ALA A 474 30.63 -24.74 -6.39
CA ALA A 474 31.02 -25.93 -7.13
C ALA A 474 30.39 -27.21 -6.55
N ASP A 475 30.26 -27.33 -5.23
CA ASP A 475 29.59 -28.49 -4.60
C ASP A 475 28.09 -28.50 -4.93
N TRP A 476 27.48 -27.34 -4.96
CA TRP A 476 26.09 -27.21 -5.42
C TRP A 476 25.95 -27.60 -6.90
N GLN A 477 26.85 -27.14 -7.76
CA GLN A 477 26.86 -27.53 -9.18
C GLN A 477 27.03 -29.04 -9.35
N MET A 478 27.94 -29.67 -8.61
CA MET A 478 28.10 -31.13 -8.62
C MET A 478 26.85 -31.87 -8.13
N ARG A 479 26.21 -31.37 -7.06
CA ARG A 479 24.97 -31.94 -6.54
C ARG A 479 23.86 -31.89 -7.59
N VAL A 480 23.61 -30.72 -8.16
CA VAL A 480 22.49 -30.54 -9.11
C VAL A 480 22.73 -31.16 -10.47
N ALA A 481 24.01 -31.38 -10.87
CA ALA A 481 24.38 -32.06 -12.11
C ALA A 481 23.87 -33.52 -12.16
N ASN A 482 23.70 -34.14 -10.99
CA ASN A 482 23.25 -35.53 -10.88
C ASN A 482 21.74 -35.67 -10.67
N LEU A 483 20.98 -34.56 -10.63
CA LEU A 483 19.55 -34.58 -10.42
C LEU A 483 18.78 -34.99 -11.69
N LYS A 484 17.73 -35.80 -11.48
CA LYS A 484 16.81 -36.22 -12.56
C LYS A 484 15.71 -35.17 -12.71
N TRP A 485 16.03 -34.11 -13.43
CA TRP A 485 15.17 -32.93 -13.59
C TRP A 485 13.79 -33.23 -14.23
N GLU A 486 13.71 -34.31 -15.02
CA GLU A 486 12.50 -34.79 -15.65
C GLU A 486 11.43 -35.25 -14.64
N ASN A 487 11.84 -35.57 -13.42
CA ASN A 487 10.94 -36.01 -12.34
C ASN A 487 10.31 -34.86 -11.55
N GLY A 488 10.49 -33.61 -12.00
CA GLY A 488 9.99 -32.44 -11.32
C GLY A 488 8.47 -32.30 -11.38
N ASN A 489 7.85 -32.05 -10.21
CA ASN A 489 6.42 -31.80 -10.10
C ASN A 489 6.20 -30.30 -9.75
N PRO A 490 5.65 -29.50 -10.67
CA PRO A 490 5.43 -28.08 -10.43
C PRO A 490 4.46 -27.76 -9.29
N THR A 491 3.48 -28.63 -9.04
CA THR A 491 2.52 -28.43 -7.94
C THR A 491 3.20 -28.59 -6.57
N ASN A 492 4.07 -29.59 -6.44
CA ASN A 492 4.90 -29.73 -5.25
C ASN A 492 5.93 -28.60 -5.15
N GLY A 493 6.50 -28.19 -6.29
CA GLY A 493 7.41 -27.06 -6.37
C GLY A 493 6.80 -25.75 -5.89
N GLN A 494 5.52 -25.53 -6.14
CA GLN A 494 4.79 -24.40 -5.59
C GLN A 494 4.74 -24.44 -4.06
N LYS A 495 4.53 -25.61 -3.48
CA LYS A 495 4.58 -25.78 -2.00
C LYS A 495 5.97 -25.50 -1.47
N VAL A 496 7.03 -26.03 -2.11
CA VAL A 496 8.42 -25.76 -1.74
C VAL A 496 8.72 -24.26 -1.84
N PHE A 497 8.27 -23.58 -2.89
CA PHE A 497 8.40 -22.14 -3.08
C PHE A 497 7.76 -21.34 -1.94
N GLN A 498 6.62 -21.77 -1.44
CA GLN A 498 5.96 -21.17 -0.27
C GLN A 498 6.70 -21.50 1.03
N GLN A 499 7.00 -22.76 1.28
CA GLN A 499 7.69 -23.25 2.49
C GLN A 499 9.07 -22.61 2.66
N ARG A 500 9.79 -22.42 1.55
CA ARG A 500 11.10 -21.75 1.52
C ARG A 500 11.00 -20.23 1.45
N LYS A 501 9.79 -19.64 1.68
CA LYS A 501 9.51 -18.20 1.77
C LYS A 501 9.79 -17.40 0.48
N CYS A 502 9.99 -18.06 -0.65
CA CYS A 502 10.21 -17.35 -1.92
C CYS A 502 9.02 -16.44 -2.27
N SER A 503 7.79 -16.93 -2.00
CA SER A 503 6.54 -16.20 -2.23
C SER A 503 6.41 -14.89 -1.43
N THR A 504 7.10 -14.76 -0.29
CA THR A 504 7.10 -13.54 0.53
C THR A 504 7.69 -12.36 -0.23
N CYS A 505 8.71 -12.61 -1.05
CA CYS A 505 9.41 -11.57 -1.81
C CYS A 505 9.06 -11.58 -3.30
N HIS A 506 8.68 -12.73 -3.86
CA HIS A 506 8.45 -12.91 -5.29
C HIS A 506 6.96 -13.15 -5.64
N GLY A 507 6.04 -12.82 -4.76
CA GLY A 507 4.60 -13.00 -4.95
C GLY A 507 3.80 -11.71 -4.77
N GLY A 508 2.77 -11.53 -5.63
CA GLY A 508 1.78 -10.47 -5.47
C GLY A 508 2.22 -9.05 -5.84
N SER A 509 1.35 -8.07 -5.54
CA SER A 509 1.52 -6.65 -5.89
C SER A 509 2.55 -5.90 -5.03
N ALA A 510 2.95 -6.47 -3.90
CA ALA A 510 3.91 -5.90 -2.95
C ALA A 510 5.27 -6.62 -2.99
N ALA A 511 5.66 -7.16 -4.14
CA ALA A 511 6.86 -7.97 -4.27
C ALA A 511 8.14 -7.18 -3.94
N LEU A 512 8.88 -7.69 -2.94
CA LEU A 512 10.22 -7.22 -2.56
C LEU A 512 11.29 -7.61 -3.57
N GLY A 513 11.01 -8.63 -4.37
CA GLY A 513 11.87 -9.17 -5.40
C GLY A 513 11.28 -9.00 -6.80
N PRO A 514 12.06 -9.29 -7.85
CA PRO A 514 11.57 -9.30 -9.22
C PRO A 514 10.47 -10.35 -9.43
N SER A 515 9.55 -10.09 -10.38
CA SER A 515 8.64 -11.13 -10.85
C SER A 515 9.42 -12.31 -11.43
N LEU A 516 9.05 -13.50 -11.01
CA LEU A 516 9.62 -14.75 -11.51
C LEU A 516 8.82 -15.34 -12.68
N GLU A 517 7.76 -14.70 -13.13
CA GLU A 517 7.04 -15.12 -14.32
C GLU A 517 7.95 -15.18 -15.54
N GLY A 518 7.99 -16.34 -16.19
CA GLY A 518 8.84 -16.57 -17.36
C GLY A 518 10.34 -16.44 -17.08
N ILE A 519 10.77 -16.62 -15.83
CA ILE A 519 12.18 -16.48 -15.40
C ILE A 519 13.08 -17.42 -16.18
N SER A 520 12.63 -18.63 -16.49
CA SER A 520 13.36 -19.63 -17.25
C SER A 520 13.65 -19.26 -18.72
N LYS A 521 12.93 -18.26 -19.27
CA LYS A 521 13.24 -17.68 -20.59
C LYS A 521 14.38 -16.67 -20.56
N ARG A 522 14.73 -16.16 -19.37
CA ARG A 522 15.71 -15.10 -19.18
C ARG A 522 17.01 -15.59 -18.54
N PHE A 523 16.91 -16.65 -17.73
CA PHE A 523 18.03 -17.20 -16.96
C PHE A 523 18.10 -18.71 -17.11
N SER A 524 19.31 -19.22 -17.21
CA SER A 524 19.55 -20.66 -17.17
C SER A 524 19.26 -21.22 -15.77
N ARG A 525 19.19 -22.54 -15.67
CA ARG A 525 19.02 -23.22 -14.37
C ARG A 525 20.18 -22.93 -13.44
N ASP A 526 21.39 -22.86 -13.98
CA ASP A 526 22.60 -22.55 -13.23
C ASP A 526 22.61 -21.11 -12.70
N ASP A 527 22.21 -20.13 -13.51
CA ASP A 527 22.07 -18.75 -13.07
C ASP A 527 21.04 -18.61 -11.93
N LEU A 528 19.91 -19.32 -12.02
CA LEU A 528 18.90 -19.33 -10.97
C LEU A 528 19.43 -19.97 -9.69
N LEU A 529 20.14 -21.09 -9.82
CA LEU A 529 20.78 -21.74 -8.67
C LEU A 529 21.77 -20.79 -8.00
N GLN A 530 22.63 -20.15 -8.78
CA GLN A 530 23.62 -19.20 -8.26
C GLN A 530 22.93 -18.02 -7.54
N ALA A 531 21.87 -17.46 -8.13
CA ALA A 531 21.14 -16.36 -7.52
C ALA A 531 20.44 -16.74 -6.20
N ILE A 532 20.01 -18.00 -6.05
CA ILE A 532 19.38 -18.49 -4.81
C ILE A 532 20.44 -18.74 -3.73
N ILE A 533 21.58 -19.33 -4.09
CA ILE A 533 22.63 -19.73 -3.14
C ILE A 533 23.53 -18.55 -2.75
N MET A 534 23.78 -17.64 -3.69
CA MET A 534 24.65 -16.47 -3.50
C MET A 534 23.87 -15.17 -3.77
N PRO A 535 22.83 -14.85 -2.99
CA PRO A 535 21.91 -13.75 -3.30
C PRO A 535 22.56 -12.35 -3.27
N ASP A 536 23.71 -12.21 -2.62
CA ASP A 536 24.48 -10.96 -2.55
C ASP A 536 25.49 -10.78 -3.71
N LYS A 537 25.66 -11.80 -4.59
CA LYS A 537 26.71 -11.76 -5.62
C LYS A 537 26.44 -10.71 -6.68
N ASP A 538 25.19 -10.62 -7.14
CA ASP A 538 24.79 -9.68 -8.20
C ASP A 538 23.40 -9.13 -7.92
N VAL A 539 23.36 -8.02 -7.16
CA VAL A 539 22.10 -7.38 -6.74
C VAL A 539 21.89 -6.11 -7.56
N PRO A 540 20.86 -6.06 -8.44
CA PRO A 540 20.50 -4.83 -9.13
C PRO A 540 20.16 -3.71 -8.15
N ASN A 541 20.60 -2.47 -8.45
CA ASN A 541 20.47 -1.32 -7.54
C ASN A 541 19.08 -1.16 -6.93
N ARG A 542 18.01 -1.40 -7.72
CA ARG A 542 16.62 -1.25 -7.26
C ARG A 542 16.18 -2.28 -6.21
N TYR A 543 16.92 -3.38 -6.03
CA TYR A 543 16.64 -4.45 -5.07
C TYR A 543 17.65 -4.48 -3.91
N ARG A 544 18.58 -3.52 -3.88
CA ARG A 544 19.52 -3.40 -2.77
C ARG A 544 18.82 -2.88 -1.53
N ALA A 545 19.16 -3.45 -0.40
CA ALA A 545 18.69 -2.95 0.87
C ALA A 545 19.34 -1.60 1.22
N THR A 546 18.60 -0.73 1.88
CA THR A 546 19.09 0.49 2.51
C THR A 546 18.89 0.40 4.01
N VAL A 547 19.90 0.79 4.77
CA VAL A 547 19.86 0.89 6.23
C VAL A 547 19.51 2.34 6.60
N TYR A 548 18.41 2.52 7.31
CA TYR A 548 18.00 3.78 7.92
C TYR A 548 18.28 3.72 9.41
N THR A 549 18.92 4.75 9.93
CA THR A 549 19.08 4.92 11.39
C THR A 549 18.27 6.13 11.80
N THR A 550 17.41 5.99 12.81
CA THR A 550 16.64 7.11 13.37
C THR A 550 17.44 7.85 14.43
N HIS A 551 17.06 9.10 14.73
CA HIS A 551 17.65 9.88 15.84
C HIS A 551 17.49 9.20 17.20
N GLN A 552 16.54 8.27 17.35
CA GLN A 552 16.33 7.46 18.53
C GLN A 552 17.20 6.19 18.56
N GLY A 553 18.10 6.01 17.56
CA GLY A 553 18.97 4.85 17.44
C GLY A 553 18.32 3.59 16.86
N LYS A 554 17.07 3.65 16.41
CA LYS A 554 16.41 2.52 15.74
C LYS A 554 17.02 2.31 14.35
N VAL A 555 17.44 1.07 14.06
CA VAL A 555 17.97 0.68 12.76
C VAL A 555 16.89 -0.08 11.97
N ILE A 556 16.63 0.36 10.75
CA ILE A 556 15.61 -0.19 9.87
C ILE A 556 16.29 -0.53 8.54
N THR A 557 16.20 -1.78 8.13
CA THR A 557 16.77 -2.25 6.85
C THR A 557 15.64 -2.71 5.93
N GLY A 558 15.61 -2.20 4.72
CA GLY A 558 14.60 -2.59 3.76
C GLY A 558 14.84 -2.05 2.36
N MET A 559 13.96 -2.40 1.44
CA MET A 559 13.97 -1.90 0.07
C MET A 559 13.28 -0.53 0.03
N VAL A 560 13.93 0.43 -0.62
CA VAL A 560 13.37 1.77 -0.78
C VAL A 560 12.28 1.75 -1.84
N ILE A 561 11.05 2.11 -1.44
CA ILE A 561 9.94 2.34 -2.37
C ILE A 561 9.96 3.79 -2.83
N TYR A 562 10.18 4.69 -1.88
CA TYR A 562 10.25 6.13 -2.09
C TYR A 562 11.20 6.74 -1.05
N ASP A 563 12.03 7.68 -1.46
CA ASP A 563 12.91 8.44 -0.58
C ASP A 563 12.99 9.90 -1.02
N SER A 564 12.80 10.81 -0.07
CA SER A 564 12.86 12.25 -0.26
C SER A 564 13.35 12.95 1.00
N ALA A 565 13.56 14.25 0.92
CA ALA A 565 13.88 15.07 2.10
C ALA A 565 12.77 15.02 3.18
N ALA A 566 11.50 14.86 2.76
CA ALA A 566 10.35 14.80 3.67
C ALA A 566 10.20 13.44 4.37
N GLY A 567 10.86 12.38 3.90
CA GLY A 567 10.80 11.04 4.49
C GLY A 567 11.04 9.93 3.51
N ALA A 568 11.03 8.70 4.01
CA ALA A 568 11.22 7.49 3.23
C ALA A 568 10.07 6.49 3.46
N MET A 569 9.74 5.74 2.42
CA MET A 569 8.87 4.58 2.49
C MET A 569 9.72 3.35 2.20
N VAL A 570 9.83 2.49 3.19
CA VAL A 570 10.75 1.35 3.19
C VAL A 570 9.94 0.07 3.32
N GLN A 571 10.13 -0.86 2.42
CA GLN A 571 9.54 -2.19 2.50
C GLN A 571 10.52 -3.12 3.22
N LEU A 572 10.08 -3.68 4.34
CA LEU A 572 10.87 -4.58 5.18
C LEU A 572 10.94 -5.97 4.59
N GLY A 573 11.91 -6.77 5.02
CA GLY A 573 12.02 -8.18 4.65
C GLY A 573 10.80 -9.03 5.04
N THR A 574 9.97 -8.55 5.96
CA THR A 574 8.68 -9.16 6.35
C THR A 574 7.56 -8.93 5.32
N GLY A 575 7.81 -8.11 4.28
CA GLY A 575 6.78 -7.66 3.33
C GLY A 575 5.97 -6.44 3.80
N GLU A 576 6.14 -6.00 5.04
CA GLU A 576 5.50 -4.81 5.58
C GLU A 576 6.15 -3.54 5.04
N THR A 577 5.35 -2.51 4.81
CA THR A 577 5.84 -1.19 4.43
C THR A 577 5.86 -0.28 5.66
N MET A 578 7.04 0.28 5.94
CA MET A 578 7.24 1.24 7.01
C MET A 578 7.49 2.63 6.42
N ARG A 579 6.82 3.62 6.96
CA ARG A 579 7.09 5.03 6.68
C ARG A 579 8.00 5.60 7.77
N LEU A 580 9.01 6.34 7.33
CA LEU A 580 9.91 7.12 8.17
C LEU A 580 9.76 8.59 7.78
N ASN A 581 9.48 9.46 8.73
CA ASN A 581 9.46 10.89 8.47
C ASN A 581 10.90 11.41 8.34
N GLY A 582 11.09 12.46 7.53
CA GLY A 582 12.42 12.99 7.27
C GLY A 582 13.16 13.47 8.52
N ASP A 583 12.42 14.03 9.47
CA ASP A 583 12.89 14.48 10.78
C ASP A 583 13.23 13.35 11.77
N GLU A 584 12.76 12.14 11.51
CA GLU A 584 13.11 10.95 12.30
C GLU A 584 14.42 10.30 11.82
N ILE A 585 14.85 10.56 10.59
CA ILE A 585 15.97 9.86 9.94
C ILE A 585 17.29 10.56 10.23
N ALA A 586 18.16 9.93 11.04
CA ALA A 586 19.51 10.40 11.31
C ALA A 586 20.49 10.06 10.17
N SER A 587 20.34 8.89 9.53
CA SER A 587 21.19 8.50 8.40
C SER A 587 20.52 7.53 7.45
N ARG A 588 20.95 7.56 6.17
CA ARG A 588 20.57 6.64 5.10
C ARG A 588 21.85 6.04 4.50
N LYS A 589 21.96 4.72 4.52
CA LYS A 589 23.14 4.02 4.00
C LYS A 589 22.74 2.89 3.04
N PRO A 590 22.83 3.09 1.72
CA PRO A 590 22.63 2.01 0.77
C PRO A 590 23.65 0.90 0.99
N THR A 591 23.23 -0.36 0.85
CA THR A 591 24.11 -1.53 0.95
C THR A 591 24.27 -2.19 -0.41
N SER A 592 25.25 -3.08 -0.53
CA SER A 592 25.37 -3.98 -1.68
C SER A 592 24.60 -5.29 -1.49
N LYS A 593 23.93 -5.47 -0.35
CA LYS A 593 23.25 -6.71 0.03
C LYS A 593 21.84 -6.81 -0.53
N SER A 594 21.43 -8.03 -0.80
CA SER A 594 20.06 -8.41 -1.11
C SER A 594 19.20 -8.50 0.16
N LEU A 595 17.89 -8.30 0.03
CA LEU A 595 16.93 -8.72 1.06
C LEU A 595 16.64 -10.22 0.98
N MET A 596 17.01 -10.89 -0.10
CA MET A 596 16.90 -12.34 -0.23
C MET A 596 17.90 -13.01 0.72
N PRO A 597 17.45 -13.81 1.69
CA PRO A 597 18.36 -14.46 2.62
C PRO A 597 19.19 -15.56 1.91
N ALA A 598 20.42 -15.76 2.37
CA ALA A 598 21.19 -16.93 1.99
C ALA A 598 20.65 -18.19 2.69
N GLY A 599 20.99 -19.36 2.18
CA GLY A 599 20.66 -20.63 2.80
C GLY A 599 19.21 -21.12 2.58
N LEU A 600 18.45 -20.51 1.68
CA LEU A 600 17.06 -20.89 1.40
C LEU A 600 16.90 -22.35 0.93
N LEU A 601 17.93 -22.94 0.31
CA LEU A 601 17.93 -24.35 -0.10
C LEU A 601 18.63 -25.28 0.93
N ASP A 602 19.08 -24.75 2.06
CA ASP A 602 19.71 -25.57 3.09
C ASP A 602 18.72 -26.62 3.62
N GLY A 603 19.20 -27.86 3.72
CA GLY A 603 18.36 -28.98 4.12
C GLY A 603 17.28 -29.40 3.13
N ALA A 604 17.22 -28.79 1.94
CA ALA A 604 16.31 -29.24 0.89
C ALA A 604 16.74 -30.61 0.37
N SER A 605 15.78 -31.52 0.20
CA SER A 605 16.02 -32.78 -0.49
C SER A 605 16.22 -32.55 -1.99
N ASP A 606 16.83 -33.52 -2.68
CA ASP A 606 17.00 -33.45 -4.13
C ASP A 606 15.67 -33.35 -4.86
N GLN A 607 14.61 -34.04 -4.37
CA GLN A 607 13.29 -33.94 -4.94
C GLN A 607 12.67 -32.56 -4.74
N GLU A 608 12.83 -31.92 -3.58
CA GLU A 608 12.36 -30.55 -3.35
C GLU A 608 13.04 -29.55 -4.29
N ILE A 609 14.33 -29.73 -4.57
CA ILE A 609 15.06 -28.88 -5.51
C ILE A 609 14.52 -29.07 -6.93
N ILE A 610 14.35 -30.33 -7.36
CA ILE A 610 13.80 -30.67 -8.68
C ILE A 610 12.41 -30.07 -8.86
N ASP A 611 11.54 -30.23 -7.87
CA ASP A 611 10.17 -29.73 -7.87
C ASP A 611 10.12 -28.20 -7.91
N LEU A 612 10.95 -27.53 -7.09
CA LEU A 612 11.07 -26.07 -7.09
C LEU A 612 11.44 -25.53 -8.47
N PHE A 613 12.46 -26.11 -9.10
CA PHE A 613 12.88 -25.68 -10.42
C PHE A 613 11.84 -26.00 -11.50
N ALA A 614 11.11 -27.11 -11.38
CA ALA A 614 9.98 -27.40 -12.27
C ALA A 614 8.88 -26.32 -12.14
N TYR A 615 8.61 -25.82 -10.93
CA TYR A 615 7.68 -24.72 -10.72
C TYR A 615 8.19 -23.41 -11.34
N LEU A 616 9.45 -23.04 -11.13
CA LEU A 616 10.07 -21.83 -11.68
C LEU A 616 10.15 -21.85 -13.22
N GLN A 617 10.11 -23.03 -13.84
CA GLN A 617 10.14 -23.20 -15.29
C GLN A 617 8.77 -23.12 -15.96
N GLN A 618 7.68 -22.99 -15.20
CA GLN A 618 6.34 -22.85 -15.79
C GLN A 618 6.24 -21.56 -16.63
N PRO A 619 5.54 -21.62 -17.78
CA PRO A 619 5.25 -20.42 -18.53
C PRO A 619 4.39 -19.46 -17.70
N ALA A 620 4.57 -18.16 -17.93
CA ALA A 620 3.72 -17.12 -17.33
C ALA A 620 2.23 -17.45 -17.59
N ARG A 621 1.44 -17.49 -16.55
CA ARG A 621 -0.01 -17.67 -16.60
C ARG A 621 -0.73 -16.36 -16.84
#